data_7ab8bee92723cb5132ec57e12417274d
#
_entry.id   7ab8bee92723cb5132ec57e12417274d
#
_cell.length_a   1.000
_cell.length_b   1.000
_cell.length_c   1.000
_cell.angle_alpha   90.00
_cell.angle_beta   90.00
_cell.angle_gamma   90.00
#
_symmetry.space_group_name_H-M   'P 1'
#
loop_
_entity.id
_entity.type
_entity.pdbx_description
1 polymer ?
#
loop_
_entity_poly.entity_id
_entity_poly.type
_entity_poly.pdbx_seq_one_letter_code
_entity_poly.pdbx_strand_id
1 'polypeptide(L)'
;MAEMRPTAAPAYLAAAVLLVGAAACSQANGLDKSGGSPPVRLTFANSDADLGALPAVQYFLDRVKQLSGGQLQIDVRSSWGGGAPGYEPGVLRDVRGGKADLAWLGTRVFDTAGVHSFQALSAPLLVDSYALEKAVLQGPLPARMLVGLQPIGLVGLTVLGDKLRKPFGTKHYLLEPADYAGLAFRTYDSDVQEQAVRALGAHPSDIGWAGLYDALKSGTLQGTETDLRSYTGGGDAAVAPYATVNVNLWPRTTALVANASAFARLTRQQQGWLKRAAAEASTDSLALLGGDEPLLAQSCSQGARPTFASRHDIALLEKTFKPVYTRIERDPRTRSLIASIEAVKQSVKPKRLTVPATCRAKTAVTQSAATSQRFPHGVYRFSMNRADILRALPTASEQDMRNVLGVFTWTFKDGTVTMHQRADYPPDTHWKGRYTVDGNLFTVHWSQCEGCPLVEKVRWTFDGRALHMHTASPRPGDILTWNVKKPWVKIG
;
A
#
# COMPACT_ATOMS: atom_id res chain seq x y z
N MET A 1 36.78 61.43 -64.22
CA MET A 1 36.17 62.60 -64.74
C MET A 1 35.27 63.18 -63.67
N ALA A 2 35.77 64.18 -63.14
CA ALA A 2 35.32 65.53 -62.72
C ALA A 2 34.30 65.46 -61.56
N GLU A 3 34.74 65.85 -60.34
CA GLU A 3 34.84 67.21 -59.80
C GLU A 3 33.45 67.88 -59.76
N MET A 4 32.97 68.36 -58.64
CA MET A 4 33.51 69.43 -57.83
C MET A 4 32.69 69.67 -56.55
N ARG A 5 33.35 70.10 -55.49
CA ARG A 5 32.87 70.86 -54.32
C ARG A 5 32.51 72.29 -54.69
N PRO A 6 32.16 73.19 -53.73
CA PRO A 6 31.52 73.19 -52.41
C PRO A 6 30.42 74.35 -52.32
N THR A 7 29.88 74.58 -51.12
CA THR A 7 29.81 75.91 -50.40
C THR A 7 28.82 75.91 -49.26
N ALA A 8 29.27 76.03 -48.08
CA ALA A 8 29.29 77.15 -47.15
C ALA A 8 27.92 77.57 -46.55
N ALA A 9 27.95 77.62 -45.23
CA ALA A 9 26.94 78.03 -44.25
C ALA A 9 26.43 79.50 -44.42
N PRO A 10 25.42 79.98 -43.69
CA PRO A 10 25.69 80.51 -42.37
C PRO A 10 24.65 80.23 -41.26
N ALA A 11 25.11 80.42 -40.04
CA ALA A 11 24.45 80.41 -38.77
C ALA A 11 23.42 81.53 -38.60
N TYR A 12 22.33 81.23 -37.85
CA TYR A 12 21.60 82.27 -37.04
C TYR A 12 21.18 81.64 -35.72
N LEU A 13 21.43 82.49 -34.70
CA LEU A 13 21.11 82.28 -33.28
C LEU A 13 19.60 82.42 -32.99
N ALA A 14 19.25 81.82 -31.86
CA ALA A 14 18.34 82.25 -30.80
C ALA A 14 16.94 81.63 -30.78
N ALA A 15 16.63 80.93 -29.78
CA ALA A 15 15.77 81.39 -28.67
C ALA A 15 15.38 80.15 -27.80
N ALA A 16 15.72 80.21 -26.54
CA ALA A 16 15.29 79.33 -25.53
C ALA A 16 13.81 79.47 -25.24
N VAL A 17 13.07 78.37 -25.28
CA VAL A 17 11.77 78.23 -24.62
C VAL A 17 11.80 77.02 -23.73
N LEU A 18 11.81 77.26 -22.43
CA LEU A 18 11.59 76.26 -21.39
C LEU A 18 10.15 75.81 -21.45
N LEU A 19 9.95 74.53 -21.90
CA LEU A 19 8.73 73.78 -21.68
C LEU A 19 9.03 72.67 -20.72
N VAL A 20 8.53 72.80 -19.47
CA VAL A 20 8.48 71.75 -18.46
C VAL A 20 7.51 70.66 -18.95
N GLY A 21 8.03 69.65 -19.55
CA GLY A 21 7.29 68.42 -19.90
C GLY A 21 7.40 67.47 -18.77
N ALA A 22 6.31 67.16 -18.08
CA ALA A 22 6.18 66.09 -17.07
C ALA A 22 6.58 64.76 -17.69
N ALA A 23 7.72 64.24 -17.28
CA ALA A 23 8.10 62.85 -17.56
C ALA A 23 7.19 61.94 -16.73
N ALA A 24 6.14 61.42 -17.35
CA ALA A 24 5.42 60.29 -16.85
C ALA A 24 6.37 59.07 -16.89
N CYS A 25 6.93 58.70 -15.74
CA CYS A 25 7.57 57.42 -15.55
C CYS A 25 6.51 56.32 -15.73
N SER A 26 6.42 55.78 -16.92
CA SER A 26 5.85 54.47 -17.11
C SER A 26 6.72 53.49 -16.36
N GLN A 27 6.37 53.21 -15.12
CA GLN A 27 6.84 51.99 -14.44
C GLN A 27 6.31 50.82 -15.27
N ALA A 28 7.14 50.32 -16.15
CA ALA A 28 7.00 48.94 -16.62
C ALA A 28 7.07 48.09 -15.37
N ASN A 29 5.90 47.62 -14.91
CA ASN A 29 5.83 46.50 -14.01
C ASN A 29 6.55 45.34 -14.68
N GLY A 30 7.85 45.21 -14.42
CA GLY A 30 8.59 44.01 -14.60
C GLY A 30 7.89 42.96 -13.74
N LEU A 31 7.05 42.17 -14.36
CA LEU A 31 6.70 40.89 -13.80
C LEU A 31 8.03 40.20 -13.48
N ASP A 32 8.42 40.24 -12.22
CA ASP A 32 9.45 39.42 -11.65
C ASP A 32 9.06 37.99 -12.02
N LYS A 33 9.57 37.53 -13.16
CA LYS A 33 9.74 36.09 -13.36
C LYS A 33 10.70 35.68 -12.26
N SER A 34 10.16 35.29 -11.11
CA SER A 34 10.89 34.52 -10.13
C SER A 34 11.47 33.33 -10.87
N GLY A 35 12.69 33.48 -11.33
CA GLY A 35 13.48 32.43 -11.94
C GLY A 35 13.80 31.36 -10.87
N GLY A 36 12.76 30.68 -10.40
CA GLY A 36 12.93 29.52 -9.55
C GLY A 36 13.72 28.48 -10.33
N SER A 37 14.82 28.01 -9.76
CA SER A 37 15.54 26.86 -10.31
C SER A 37 14.55 25.74 -10.61
N PRO A 38 14.73 24.98 -11.71
CA PRO A 38 13.82 23.89 -12.03
C PRO A 38 13.69 22.93 -10.83
N PRO A 39 12.50 22.36 -10.60
CA PRO A 39 12.28 21.48 -9.46
C PRO A 39 13.23 20.30 -9.52
N VAL A 40 13.79 19.95 -8.38
CA VAL A 40 14.59 18.71 -8.24
C VAL A 40 13.62 17.54 -8.25
N ARG A 41 13.91 16.54 -9.11
CA ARG A 41 13.12 15.32 -9.22
C ARG A 41 13.83 14.17 -8.55
N LEU A 42 13.10 13.37 -7.78
CA LEU A 42 13.56 12.14 -7.16
C LEU A 42 12.64 10.99 -7.56
N THR A 43 13.24 9.86 -7.93
CA THR A 43 12.50 8.63 -8.21
C THR A 43 12.22 7.88 -6.92
N PHE A 44 10.96 7.50 -6.70
CA PHE A 44 10.52 6.71 -5.55
C PHE A 44 10.08 5.32 -5.99
N ALA A 45 10.77 4.28 -5.52
CA ALA A 45 10.39 2.90 -5.76
C ALA A 45 9.25 2.48 -4.83
N ASN A 46 8.09 2.17 -5.41
CA ASN A 46 6.93 1.61 -4.73
C ASN A 46 6.70 0.17 -5.21
N SER A 47 6.80 -0.81 -4.31
CA SER A 47 6.61 -2.23 -4.63
C SER A 47 5.17 -2.63 -4.82
N ASP A 48 4.22 -1.85 -4.32
CA ASP A 48 2.79 -2.10 -4.48
C ASP A 48 2.26 -1.49 -5.80
N ALA A 49 1.11 -1.95 -6.26
CA ALA A 49 0.46 -1.41 -7.46
C ALA A 49 0.05 0.07 -7.26
N ASP A 50 -0.30 0.43 -6.03
CA ASP A 50 -0.61 1.78 -5.59
C ASP A 50 -0.19 1.98 -4.12
N LEU A 51 -0.43 3.15 -3.56
CA LEU A 51 -0.11 3.47 -2.16
C LEU A 51 -1.33 3.35 -1.22
N GLY A 52 -2.47 2.85 -1.69
CA GLY A 52 -3.69 2.74 -0.89
C GLY A 52 -3.54 1.85 0.34
N ALA A 53 -2.67 0.85 0.28
CA ALA A 53 -2.32 0.01 1.42
C ALA A 53 -1.31 0.66 2.39
N LEU A 54 -0.72 1.79 2.00
CA LEU A 54 0.35 2.48 2.72
C LEU A 54 0.05 3.98 2.90
N PRO A 55 -1.03 4.35 3.60
CA PRO A 55 -1.48 5.75 3.71
C PRO A 55 -0.41 6.69 4.30
N ALA A 56 0.42 6.20 5.21
CA ALA A 56 1.51 7.01 5.78
C ALA A 56 2.63 7.31 4.76
N VAL A 57 2.86 6.42 3.78
CA VAL A 57 3.77 6.69 2.66
C VAL A 57 3.16 7.74 1.73
N GLN A 58 1.87 7.64 1.43
CA GLN A 58 1.17 8.68 0.67
C GLN A 58 1.23 10.03 1.39
N TYR A 59 0.99 10.05 2.70
CA TYR A 59 1.13 11.25 3.51
C TYR A 59 2.54 11.87 3.39
N PHE A 60 3.59 11.05 3.46
CA PHE A 60 4.96 11.52 3.27
C PHE A 60 5.14 12.25 1.94
N LEU A 61 4.68 11.68 0.83
CA LEU A 61 4.81 12.25 -0.50
C LEU A 61 4.06 13.59 -0.62
N ASP A 62 2.84 13.64 -0.14
CA ASP A 62 2.02 14.85 -0.15
C ASP A 62 2.65 15.95 0.72
N ARG A 63 3.23 15.55 1.85
CA ARG A 63 3.87 16.48 2.77
C ARG A 63 5.17 17.05 2.22
N VAL A 64 5.97 16.26 1.50
CA VAL A 64 7.15 16.76 0.78
C VAL A 64 6.73 17.82 -0.24
N LYS A 65 5.69 17.55 -1.04
CA LYS A 65 5.16 18.50 -2.02
C LYS A 65 4.73 19.81 -1.36
N GLN A 66 4.00 19.75 -0.24
CA GLN A 66 3.55 20.92 0.52
C GLN A 66 4.72 21.72 1.09
N LEU A 67 5.66 21.07 1.80
CA LEU A 67 6.79 21.73 2.45
C LEU A 67 7.73 22.39 1.45
N SER A 68 7.88 21.81 0.27
CA SER A 68 8.77 22.32 -0.77
C SER A 68 8.10 23.34 -1.71
N GLY A 69 6.79 23.56 -1.61
CA GLY A 69 6.06 24.37 -2.58
C GLY A 69 6.21 23.83 -4.01
N GLY A 70 6.45 22.53 -4.19
CA GLY A 70 6.67 21.87 -5.47
C GLY A 70 8.12 21.95 -6.01
N GLN A 71 9.06 22.57 -5.27
CA GLN A 71 10.49 22.61 -5.65
C GLN A 71 11.17 21.24 -5.55
N LEU A 72 10.64 20.33 -4.75
CA LEU A 72 11.06 18.94 -4.70
C LEU A 72 9.90 18.08 -5.17
N GLN A 73 10.06 17.38 -6.29
CA GLN A 73 9.08 16.52 -6.90
C GLN A 73 9.50 15.06 -6.75
N ILE A 74 8.58 14.20 -6.35
CA ILE A 74 8.84 12.77 -6.20
C ILE A 74 8.02 12.02 -7.24
N ASP A 75 8.72 11.37 -8.18
CA ASP A 75 8.13 10.55 -9.24
C ASP A 75 7.98 9.10 -8.71
N VAL A 76 6.77 8.73 -8.34
CA VAL A 76 6.46 7.39 -7.83
C VAL A 76 6.43 6.39 -9.00
N ARG A 77 7.20 5.32 -8.86
CA ARG A 77 7.21 4.18 -9.78
C ARG A 77 6.60 2.98 -9.09
N SER A 78 5.34 2.71 -9.39
CA SER A 78 4.57 1.61 -8.82
C SER A 78 4.96 0.25 -9.41
N SER A 79 4.58 -0.81 -8.71
CA SER A 79 4.88 -2.21 -9.06
C SER A 79 6.37 -2.49 -9.25
N TRP A 80 7.24 -1.78 -8.55
CA TRP A 80 8.68 -2.01 -8.61
C TRP A 80 9.02 -3.40 -8.05
N GLY A 81 9.60 -4.25 -8.90
CA GLY A 81 9.86 -5.65 -8.56
C GLY A 81 8.67 -6.61 -8.80
N GLY A 82 7.50 -6.09 -9.20
CA GLY A 82 6.36 -6.89 -9.70
C GLY A 82 5.68 -7.81 -8.68
N GLY A 83 6.03 -7.72 -7.37
CA GLY A 83 5.47 -8.63 -6.34
C GLY A 83 5.87 -10.11 -6.51
N ALA A 84 6.89 -10.39 -7.32
CA ALA A 84 7.46 -11.72 -7.51
C ALA A 84 8.28 -12.17 -6.28
N PRO A 85 8.62 -13.44 -6.11
CA PRO A 85 9.59 -13.87 -5.09
C PRO A 85 10.88 -13.05 -5.15
N GLY A 86 11.45 -12.67 -4.02
CA GLY A 86 12.68 -11.88 -3.93
C GLY A 86 12.53 -10.40 -4.36
N TYR A 87 11.32 -9.89 -4.50
CA TYR A 87 11.13 -8.49 -4.94
C TYR A 87 11.66 -7.47 -3.93
N GLU A 88 11.48 -7.69 -2.62
CA GLU A 88 11.96 -6.75 -1.59
C GLU A 88 13.50 -6.63 -1.56
N PRO A 89 14.28 -7.72 -1.54
CA PRO A 89 15.72 -7.64 -1.73
C PRO A 89 16.12 -7.00 -3.06
N GLY A 90 15.30 -7.16 -4.11
CA GLY A 90 15.48 -6.50 -5.40
C GLY A 90 15.38 -4.99 -5.30
N VAL A 91 14.32 -4.47 -4.67
CA VAL A 91 14.15 -3.03 -4.40
C VAL A 91 15.27 -2.48 -3.54
N LEU A 92 15.66 -3.22 -2.49
CA LEU A 92 16.79 -2.84 -1.64
C LEU A 92 18.10 -2.69 -2.45
N ARG A 93 18.40 -3.64 -3.34
CA ARG A 93 19.56 -3.53 -4.25
C ARG A 93 19.47 -2.32 -5.18
N ASP A 94 18.29 -2.07 -5.72
CA ASP A 94 18.07 -1.00 -6.69
C ASP A 94 18.19 0.39 -6.05
N VAL A 95 17.64 0.61 -4.84
CA VAL A 95 17.82 1.89 -4.15
C VAL A 95 19.25 2.07 -3.65
N ARG A 96 19.93 1.01 -3.20
CA ARG A 96 21.36 1.06 -2.87
C ARG A 96 22.22 1.40 -4.08
N GLY A 97 21.90 0.83 -5.23
CA GLY A 97 22.61 1.07 -6.51
C GLY A 97 22.24 2.38 -7.18
N GLY A 98 21.33 3.18 -6.63
CA GLY A 98 20.94 4.48 -7.18
C GLY A 98 20.01 4.40 -8.40
N LYS A 99 19.36 3.26 -8.67
CA LYS A 99 18.31 3.16 -9.70
C LYS A 99 17.04 3.87 -9.24
N ALA A 100 16.80 3.95 -7.93
CA ALA A 100 15.81 4.80 -7.31
C ALA A 100 16.48 5.66 -6.23
N ASP A 101 16.02 6.90 -6.09
CA ASP A 101 16.55 7.83 -5.09
C ASP A 101 15.95 7.58 -3.71
N LEU A 102 14.69 7.17 -3.66
CA LEU A 102 13.89 6.92 -2.47
C LEU A 102 13.17 5.58 -2.61
N ALA A 103 12.85 4.95 -1.48
CA ALA A 103 11.97 3.81 -1.41
C ALA A 103 11.31 3.70 -0.03
N TRP A 104 10.21 2.95 0.02
CA TRP A 104 9.78 2.30 1.24
C TRP A 104 10.17 0.82 1.20
N LEU A 105 10.56 0.27 2.33
CA LEU A 105 10.98 -1.12 2.47
C LEU A 105 10.46 -1.67 3.80
N GLY A 106 9.96 -2.90 3.80
CA GLY A 106 9.70 -3.62 5.06
C GLY A 106 10.99 -3.72 5.88
N THR A 107 10.93 -3.35 7.17
CA THR A 107 12.16 -3.34 8.01
C THR A 107 12.85 -4.69 8.11
N ARG A 108 12.11 -5.76 7.87
CA ARG A 108 12.58 -7.15 7.87
C ARG A 108 13.61 -7.44 6.77
N VAL A 109 13.50 -6.79 5.60
CA VAL A 109 14.37 -7.09 4.45
C VAL A 109 15.83 -6.71 4.68
N PHE A 110 16.10 -5.81 5.61
CA PHE A 110 17.46 -5.33 5.84
C PHE A 110 18.40 -6.41 6.42
N ASP A 111 17.86 -7.44 7.07
CA ASP A 111 18.69 -8.54 7.58
C ASP A 111 19.30 -9.37 6.46
N THR A 112 18.66 -9.48 5.29
CA THR A 112 19.20 -10.14 4.09
C THR A 112 20.43 -9.40 3.51
N ALA A 113 20.62 -8.15 3.90
CA ALA A 113 21.77 -7.33 3.53
C ALA A 113 22.81 -7.18 4.67
N GLY A 114 22.68 -7.99 5.72
CA GLY A 114 23.57 -7.96 6.88
C GLY A 114 23.33 -6.79 7.84
N VAL A 115 22.20 -6.13 7.78
CA VAL A 115 21.83 -5.06 8.70
C VAL A 115 21.02 -5.63 9.86
N HIS A 116 21.62 -5.76 11.02
CA HIS A 116 21.01 -6.41 12.18
C HIS A 116 20.15 -5.45 13.03
N SER A 117 20.28 -4.13 12.82
CA SER A 117 19.62 -3.12 13.68
C SER A 117 18.10 -3.17 13.69
N PHE A 118 17.45 -3.82 12.71
CA PHE A 118 16.00 -3.98 12.66
C PHE A 118 15.52 -5.37 13.12
N GLN A 119 16.41 -6.31 13.39
CA GLN A 119 16.05 -7.69 13.76
C GLN A 119 15.17 -7.75 15.00
N ALA A 120 15.33 -6.81 15.94
CA ALA A 120 14.45 -6.72 17.10
C ALA A 120 12.96 -6.50 16.75
N LEU A 121 12.65 -5.83 15.64
CA LEU A 121 11.27 -5.68 15.17
C LEU A 121 10.72 -6.95 14.51
N SER A 122 11.60 -7.82 14.03
CA SER A 122 11.25 -9.13 13.46
C SER A 122 11.35 -10.28 14.48
N ALA A 123 11.81 -10.00 15.71
CA ALA A 123 11.88 -11.00 16.78
C ALA A 123 10.45 -11.50 17.12
N PRO A 124 10.21 -12.84 17.03
CA PRO A 124 8.85 -13.36 17.11
C PRO A 124 8.25 -13.13 18.49
N LEU A 125 6.99 -12.63 18.54
CA LEU A 125 6.21 -12.32 19.74
C LEU A 125 6.79 -11.20 20.63
N LEU A 126 7.85 -10.50 20.20
CA LEU A 126 8.41 -9.39 20.96
C LEU A 126 7.48 -8.18 20.95
N VAL A 127 7.18 -7.65 19.76
CA VAL A 127 6.21 -6.56 19.56
C VAL A 127 4.86 -7.17 19.25
N ASP A 128 4.08 -7.43 20.27
CA ASP A 128 2.86 -8.23 20.23
C ASP A 128 1.55 -7.42 20.32
N SER A 129 1.65 -6.10 20.38
CA SER A 129 0.49 -5.23 20.50
C SER A 129 0.71 -3.87 19.86
N TYR A 130 -0.36 -3.24 19.36
CA TYR A 130 -0.29 -1.88 18.81
C TYR A 130 0.14 -0.83 19.83
N ALA A 131 -0.22 -1.03 21.10
CA ALA A 131 0.22 -0.13 22.16
C ALA A 131 1.73 -0.20 22.35
N LEU A 132 2.32 -1.40 22.28
CA LEU A 132 3.77 -1.59 22.35
C LEU A 132 4.45 -1.07 21.07
N GLU A 133 3.95 -1.40 19.90
CA GLU A 133 4.48 -0.87 18.62
C GLU A 133 4.54 0.65 18.65
N LYS A 134 3.43 1.30 19.06
CA LYS A 134 3.36 2.75 19.21
C LYS A 134 4.42 3.28 20.18
N ALA A 135 4.56 2.70 21.36
CA ALA A 135 5.52 3.13 22.37
C ALA A 135 6.98 2.97 21.90
N VAL A 136 7.28 1.87 21.22
CA VAL A 136 8.60 1.60 20.63
C VAL A 136 8.94 2.62 19.56
N LEU A 137 8.00 2.91 18.63
CA LEU A 137 8.24 3.78 17.49
C LEU A 137 8.18 5.27 17.84
N GLN A 138 7.50 5.65 18.91
CA GLN A 138 7.54 7.02 19.47
C GLN A 138 8.82 7.32 20.25
N GLY A 139 9.52 6.28 20.70
CA GLY A 139 10.73 6.40 21.49
C GLY A 139 12.00 6.62 20.67
N PRO A 140 13.18 6.52 21.29
CA PRO A 140 14.46 6.74 20.61
C PRO A 140 14.94 5.54 19.78
N LEU A 141 14.25 4.40 19.83
CA LEU A 141 14.70 3.15 19.21
C LEU A 141 14.77 3.23 17.69
N PRO A 142 13.78 3.83 16.95
CA PRO A 142 13.87 3.96 15.51
C PRO A 142 15.13 4.68 15.02
N ALA A 143 15.54 5.75 15.68
CA ALA A 143 16.76 6.48 15.33
C ALA A 143 18.01 5.58 15.46
N ARG A 144 18.08 4.75 16.52
CA ARG A 144 19.17 3.79 16.74
C ARG A 144 19.18 2.70 15.66
N MET A 145 18.01 2.26 15.17
CA MET A 145 17.86 1.27 14.11
C MET A 145 18.30 1.83 12.77
N LEU A 146 17.87 3.06 12.42
CA LEU A 146 18.13 3.72 11.15
C LEU A 146 19.64 3.98 10.91
N VAL A 147 20.43 4.20 11.96
CA VAL A 147 21.91 4.34 11.84
C VAL A 147 22.54 3.10 11.20
N GLY A 148 21.96 1.91 11.39
CA GLY A 148 22.44 0.67 10.79
C GLY A 148 22.40 0.61 9.27
N LEU A 149 21.69 1.56 8.62
CA LEU A 149 21.57 1.63 7.16
C LEU A 149 22.76 2.35 6.49
N GLN A 150 23.50 3.16 7.24
CA GLN A 150 24.61 3.96 6.68
C GLN A 150 25.69 3.10 6.03
N PRO A 151 26.15 1.99 6.64
CA PRO A 151 27.20 1.16 6.03
C PRO A 151 26.81 0.55 4.68
N ILE A 152 25.51 0.43 4.40
CA ILE A 152 25.03 -0.13 3.13
C ILE A 152 24.64 0.95 2.10
N GLY A 153 25.04 2.21 2.33
CA GLY A 153 24.83 3.32 1.40
C GLY A 153 23.40 3.89 1.40
N LEU A 154 22.66 3.74 2.49
CA LEU A 154 21.33 4.29 2.65
C LEU A 154 21.26 5.31 3.78
N VAL A 155 20.41 6.32 3.62
CA VAL A 155 19.95 7.22 4.66
C VAL A 155 18.55 6.79 5.08
N GLY A 156 18.40 6.34 6.33
CA GLY A 156 17.09 6.09 6.91
C GLY A 156 16.41 7.41 7.26
N LEU A 157 15.20 7.65 6.72
CA LEU A 157 14.44 8.86 7.00
C LEU A 157 13.54 8.69 8.22
N THR A 158 12.83 7.57 8.29
CA THR A 158 11.97 7.21 9.43
C THR A 158 11.57 5.73 9.38
N VAL A 159 10.99 5.25 10.50
CA VAL A 159 10.25 3.97 10.57
C VAL A 159 8.78 4.29 10.78
N LEU A 160 7.93 3.71 9.95
CA LEU A 160 6.48 3.80 9.99
C LEU A 160 5.91 2.57 10.69
N GLY A 161 4.91 2.77 11.56
CA GLY A 161 4.11 1.70 12.12
C GLY A 161 3.03 1.24 11.14
N ASP A 162 2.65 -0.04 11.23
CA ASP A 162 1.54 -0.59 10.46
C ASP A 162 0.87 -1.74 11.26
N LYS A 163 0.24 -2.67 10.59
CA LYS A 163 -0.55 -3.75 11.19
C LYS A 163 0.32 -4.88 11.75
N LEU A 164 -0.17 -5.52 12.79
CA LEU A 164 0.44 -6.72 13.37
C LEU A 164 0.12 -7.95 12.52
N ARG A 165 1.13 -8.78 12.27
CA ARG A 165 1.03 -9.96 11.43
C ARG A 165 0.69 -11.20 12.26
N LYS A 166 -0.29 -11.95 11.78
CA LYS A 166 -0.92 -13.09 12.44
C LYS A 166 -0.84 -14.33 11.56
N PRO A 167 -0.85 -15.55 12.13
CA PRO A 167 -0.89 -16.78 11.35
C PRO A 167 -2.29 -17.12 10.87
N PHE A 168 -2.37 -17.60 9.63
CA PHE A 168 -3.59 -18.10 8.99
C PHE A 168 -3.33 -19.46 8.36
N GLY A 169 -4.18 -20.44 8.64
CA GLY A 169 -4.09 -21.79 8.12
C GLY A 169 -5.16 -22.11 7.08
N THR A 170 -4.84 -22.99 6.13
CA THR A 170 -5.79 -23.45 5.11
C THR A 170 -6.71 -24.56 5.61
N LYS A 171 -6.23 -25.43 6.50
CA LYS A 171 -6.95 -26.65 6.94
C LYS A 171 -7.28 -26.66 8.43
N HIS A 172 -6.48 -26.03 9.28
CA HIS A 172 -6.63 -25.98 10.73
C HIS A 172 -6.05 -24.70 11.31
N TYR A 173 -6.34 -24.44 12.57
CA TYR A 173 -5.76 -23.33 13.30
C TYR A 173 -4.27 -23.57 13.58
N LEU A 174 -3.53 -22.49 13.68
CA LEU A 174 -2.09 -22.48 13.97
C LEU A 174 -1.90 -21.88 15.36
N LEU A 175 -2.08 -22.70 16.40
CA LEU A 175 -2.11 -22.26 17.81
C LEU A 175 -0.78 -22.53 18.51
N GLU A 176 -0.21 -23.71 18.29
CA GLU A 176 1.02 -24.20 18.94
C GLU A 176 2.01 -24.74 17.89
N PRO A 177 3.27 -24.99 18.25
CA PRO A 177 4.30 -25.42 17.28
C PRO A 177 3.92 -26.67 16.48
N ALA A 178 3.21 -27.63 17.10
CA ALA A 178 2.79 -28.86 16.43
C ALA A 178 1.89 -28.59 15.21
N ASP A 179 1.11 -27.53 15.24
CA ASP A 179 0.20 -27.17 14.14
C ASP A 179 0.95 -26.67 12.89
N TYR A 180 2.19 -26.27 13.03
CA TYR A 180 3.03 -25.80 11.93
C TYR A 180 3.89 -26.89 11.31
N ALA A 181 4.07 -28.03 11.99
CA ALA A 181 5.03 -29.05 11.60
C ALA A 181 4.79 -29.57 10.18
N GLY A 182 5.82 -29.46 9.34
CA GLY A 182 5.82 -29.93 7.94
C GLY A 182 5.01 -29.06 6.96
N LEU A 183 4.39 -27.95 7.40
CA LEU A 183 3.65 -27.08 6.50
C LEU A 183 4.59 -26.29 5.60
N ALA A 184 4.25 -26.11 4.32
CA ALA A 184 4.77 -25.02 3.51
C ALA A 184 4.09 -23.74 3.98
N PHE A 185 4.85 -22.87 4.60
CA PHE A 185 4.37 -21.68 5.27
C PHE A 185 4.98 -20.42 4.64
N ARG A 186 4.13 -19.53 4.15
CA ARG A 186 4.59 -18.33 3.49
C ARG A 186 5.12 -17.32 4.51
N THR A 187 6.32 -16.83 4.25
CA THR A 187 6.89 -15.67 4.92
C THR A 187 7.59 -14.78 3.89
N TYR A 188 8.08 -13.62 4.32
CA TYR A 188 8.86 -12.75 3.46
C TYR A 188 10.36 -13.08 3.55
N ASP A 189 11.15 -12.52 2.61
CA ASP A 189 12.60 -12.56 2.67
C ASP A 189 13.11 -11.84 3.93
N SER A 190 13.41 -12.62 4.95
CA SER A 190 14.02 -12.19 6.20
C SER A 190 14.64 -13.38 6.90
N ASP A 191 15.93 -13.30 7.20
CA ASP A 191 16.64 -14.36 7.91
C ASP A 191 16.01 -14.69 9.26
N VAL A 192 15.50 -13.68 9.98
CA VAL A 192 14.88 -13.85 11.30
C VAL A 192 13.52 -14.53 11.16
N GLN A 193 12.68 -14.08 10.22
CA GLN A 193 11.33 -14.62 10.03
C GLN A 193 11.37 -16.04 9.49
N GLU A 194 12.25 -16.33 8.53
CA GLU A 194 12.46 -17.70 8.04
C GLU A 194 12.92 -18.66 9.15
N GLN A 195 13.84 -18.21 10.01
CA GLN A 195 14.28 -19.03 11.14
C GLN A 195 13.18 -19.27 12.14
N ALA A 196 12.31 -18.27 12.39
CA ALA A 196 11.14 -18.43 13.24
C ALA A 196 10.19 -19.50 12.66
N VAL A 197 9.93 -19.46 11.35
CA VAL A 197 9.11 -20.46 10.65
C VAL A 197 9.75 -21.86 10.74
N ARG A 198 11.07 -21.97 10.54
CA ARG A 198 11.80 -23.25 10.68
C ARG A 198 11.78 -23.77 12.13
N ALA A 199 11.87 -22.87 13.11
CA ALA A 199 11.80 -23.24 14.52
C ALA A 199 10.44 -23.86 14.89
N LEU A 200 9.35 -23.44 14.22
CA LEU A 200 8.03 -24.04 14.34
C LEU A 200 7.90 -25.41 13.64
N GLY A 201 8.95 -25.87 12.94
CA GLY A 201 8.93 -27.11 12.16
C GLY A 201 8.31 -26.97 10.77
N ALA A 202 7.98 -25.76 10.33
CA ALA A 202 7.46 -25.48 9.01
C ALA A 202 8.58 -25.18 7.98
N HIS A 203 8.24 -25.25 6.71
CA HIS A 203 9.10 -24.93 5.58
C HIS A 203 8.77 -23.51 5.09
N PRO A 204 9.66 -22.52 5.28
CA PRO A 204 9.41 -21.16 4.80
C PRO A 204 9.40 -21.12 3.27
N SER A 205 8.50 -20.35 2.72
CA SER A 205 8.35 -20.13 1.28
C SER A 205 8.18 -18.64 1.01
N ASP A 206 9.06 -18.07 0.18
CA ASP A 206 8.94 -16.71 -0.32
C ASP A 206 8.10 -16.66 -1.59
N ILE A 207 6.79 -16.81 -1.42
CA ILE A 207 5.85 -16.52 -2.51
C ILE A 207 5.42 -15.07 -2.37
N GLY A 208 5.69 -14.27 -3.40
CA GLY A 208 5.30 -12.88 -3.47
C GLY A 208 3.79 -12.68 -3.31
N TRP A 209 3.38 -11.49 -2.93
CA TRP A 209 1.97 -11.19 -2.67
C TRP A 209 1.06 -11.48 -3.88
N ALA A 210 1.59 -11.35 -5.12
CA ALA A 210 0.83 -11.61 -6.35
C ALA A 210 0.42 -13.09 -6.51
N GLY A 211 1.22 -14.04 -6.00
CA GLY A 211 0.96 -15.47 -6.09
C GLY A 211 0.32 -16.09 -4.85
N LEU A 212 0.17 -15.33 -3.76
CA LEU A 212 -0.24 -15.86 -2.46
C LEU A 212 -1.60 -16.58 -2.48
N TYR A 213 -2.63 -15.93 -3.02
CA TYR A 213 -3.98 -16.49 -3.06
C TYR A 213 -4.02 -17.83 -3.81
N ASP A 214 -3.40 -17.90 -4.98
CA ASP A 214 -3.41 -19.10 -5.81
C ASP A 214 -2.58 -20.24 -5.17
N ALA A 215 -1.48 -19.91 -4.49
CA ALA A 215 -0.68 -20.89 -3.75
C ALA A 215 -1.42 -21.47 -2.53
N LEU A 216 -2.19 -20.65 -1.81
CA LEU A 216 -3.07 -21.11 -0.73
C LEU A 216 -4.24 -21.95 -1.28
N LYS A 217 -4.84 -21.53 -2.39
CA LYS A 217 -5.96 -22.21 -3.03
C LYS A 217 -5.57 -23.57 -3.59
N SER A 218 -4.41 -23.68 -4.21
CA SER A 218 -3.89 -24.95 -4.76
C SER A 218 -3.37 -25.92 -3.70
N GLY A 219 -3.12 -25.42 -2.47
CA GLY A 219 -2.49 -26.20 -1.41
C GLY A 219 -0.96 -26.26 -1.51
N THR A 220 -0.34 -25.53 -2.44
CA THR A 220 1.12 -25.33 -2.48
C THR A 220 1.61 -24.69 -1.18
N LEU A 221 0.80 -23.79 -0.59
CA LEU A 221 0.96 -23.29 0.75
C LEU A 221 -0.15 -23.81 1.65
N GLN A 222 0.18 -24.20 2.88
CA GLN A 222 -0.79 -24.61 3.89
C GLN A 222 -1.00 -23.58 4.99
N GLY A 223 -0.17 -22.54 5.01
CA GLY A 223 -0.29 -21.42 5.94
C GLY A 223 0.46 -20.18 5.48
N THR A 224 0.12 -19.07 6.08
CA THR A 224 0.75 -17.78 5.84
C THR A 224 0.70 -16.92 7.09
N GLU A 225 1.66 -16.01 7.23
CA GLU A 225 1.56 -14.89 8.14
C GLU A 225 1.23 -13.62 7.34
N THR A 226 0.23 -12.89 7.79
CA THR A 226 -0.14 -11.60 7.20
C THR A 226 -0.91 -10.74 8.19
N ASP A 227 -1.14 -9.49 7.87
CA ASP A 227 -2.00 -8.61 8.66
C ASP A 227 -3.47 -8.69 8.19
N LEU A 228 -4.40 -8.29 9.06
CA LEU A 228 -5.84 -8.37 8.75
C LEU A 228 -6.27 -7.49 7.59
N ARG A 229 -5.58 -6.38 7.30
CA ARG A 229 -5.89 -5.53 6.14
C ARG A 229 -5.56 -6.28 4.85
N SER A 230 -4.35 -6.82 4.75
CA SER A 230 -3.89 -7.59 3.60
C SER A 230 -4.71 -8.86 3.41
N TYR A 231 -4.97 -9.60 4.51
CA TYR A 231 -5.79 -10.81 4.52
C TYR A 231 -7.23 -10.55 4.00
N THR A 232 -7.85 -9.47 4.46
CA THR A 232 -9.20 -9.08 4.04
C THR A 232 -9.20 -8.56 2.61
N GLY A 233 -8.23 -7.70 2.27
CA GLY A 233 -8.08 -7.12 0.93
C GLY A 233 -7.74 -8.15 -0.14
N GLY A 234 -6.90 -9.15 0.18
CA GLY A 234 -6.57 -10.26 -0.72
C GLY A 234 -7.69 -11.29 -0.90
N GLY A 235 -8.71 -11.27 -0.03
CA GLY A 235 -9.76 -12.30 -0.01
C GLY A 235 -9.27 -13.65 0.51
N ASP A 236 -8.13 -13.68 1.20
CA ASP A 236 -7.46 -14.90 1.66
C ASP A 236 -8.31 -15.71 2.64
N ALA A 237 -9.31 -15.08 3.28
CA ALA A 237 -10.28 -15.76 4.14
C ALA A 237 -11.05 -16.91 3.46
N ALA A 238 -11.18 -16.86 2.14
CA ALA A 238 -11.84 -17.92 1.37
C ALA A 238 -10.98 -19.18 1.23
N VAL A 239 -9.65 -19.06 1.30
CA VAL A 239 -8.69 -20.15 1.06
C VAL A 239 -7.85 -20.51 2.28
N ALA A 240 -7.68 -19.59 3.23
CA ALA A 240 -7.03 -19.82 4.53
C ALA A 240 -7.94 -19.32 5.67
N PRO A 241 -9.09 -19.98 5.93
CA PRO A 241 -10.11 -19.45 6.83
C PRO A 241 -9.73 -19.52 8.32
N TYR A 242 -8.77 -20.30 8.71
CA TYR A 242 -8.44 -20.54 10.12
C TYR A 242 -7.48 -19.46 10.63
N ALA A 243 -8.05 -18.44 11.28
CA ALA A 243 -7.33 -17.24 11.73
C ALA A 243 -7.02 -17.31 13.24
N THR A 244 -5.76 -17.35 13.62
CA THR A 244 -5.33 -17.24 15.03
C THR A 244 -5.05 -15.77 15.36
N VAL A 245 -6.04 -15.09 15.93
CA VAL A 245 -6.08 -13.61 15.91
C VAL A 245 -5.38 -12.93 17.09
N ASN A 246 -4.94 -13.65 18.11
CA ASN A 246 -4.20 -13.13 19.25
C ASN A 246 -2.70 -13.50 19.25
N VAL A 247 -2.24 -14.25 18.27
CA VAL A 247 -0.82 -14.49 18.03
C VAL A 247 -0.32 -13.42 17.07
N ASN A 248 0.38 -12.43 17.59
CA ASN A 248 1.03 -11.39 16.80
C ASN A 248 2.51 -11.74 16.67
N LEU A 249 2.89 -12.32 15.53
CA LEU A 249 4.26 -12.81 15.32
C LEU A 249 5.25 -11.66 15.31
N TRP A 250 4.95 -10.59 14.57
CA TRP A 250 5.73 -9.35 14.45
C TRP A 250 4.88 -8.22 13.84
N PRO A 251 5.30 -6.95 13.99
CA PRO A 251 4.68 -5.84 13.27
C PRO A 251 5.11 -5.79 11.80
N ARG A 252 4.25 -5.27 10.95
CA ARG A 252 4.60 -4.87 9.57
C ARG A 252 5.18 -3.47 9.56
N THR A 253 6.34 -3.27 10.16
CA THR A 253 6.99 -1.95 10.13
C THR A 253 7.67 -1.70 8.79
N THR A 254 7.68 -0.42 8.39
CA THR A 254 8.23 0.02 7.11
C THR A 254 9.24 1.14 7.33
N ALA A 255 10.39 1.09 6.67
CA ALA A 255 11.35 2.19 6.66
C ALA A 255 11.23 3.01 5.37
N LEU A 256 11.16 4.33 5.50
CA LEU A 256 11.42 5.25 4.40
C LEU A 256 12.93 5.47 4.31
N VAL A 257 13.50 5.23 3.13
CA VAL A 257 14.94 5.30 2.90
C VAL A 257 15.27 6.14 1.67
N ALA A 258 16.46 6.73 1.69
CA ALA A 258 17.04 7.40 0.54
C ALA A 258 18.40 6.78 0.18
N ASN A 259 18.73 6.72 -1.10
CA ASN A 259 20.09 6.47 -1.55
C ASN A 259 20.99 7.58 -0.98
N ALA A 260 22.13 7.20 -0.35
CA ALA A 260 23.00 8.15 0.34
C ALA A 260 23.57 9.21 -0.60
N SER A 261 23.97 8.82 -1.82
CA SER A 261 24.50 9.76 -2.81
C SER A 261 23.43 10.71 -3.35
N ALA A 262 22.21 10.19 -3.62
CA ALA A 262 21.07 11.02 -4.03
C ALA A 262 20.72 12.04 -2.95
N PHE A 263 20.67 11.60 -1.69
CA PHE A 263 20.39 12.46 -0.55
C PHE A 263 21.48 13.54 -0.35
N ALA A 264 22.75 13.17 -0.53
CA ALA A 264 23.87 14.11 -0.38
C ALA A 264 23.90 15.21 -1.47
N ARG A 265 23.33 14.96 -2.66
CA ARG A 265 23.19 15.97 -3.72
C ARG A 265 22.15 17.05 -3.42
N LEU A 266 21.26 16.80 -2.47
CA LEU A 266 20.23 17.75 -2.06
C LEU A 266 20.81 18.87 -1.19
N THR A 267 20.29 20.07 -1.33
CA THR A 267 20.61 21.18 -0.41
C THR A 267 20.15 20.83 1.02
N ARG A 268 20.71 21.52 2.00
CA ARG A 268 20.31 21.35 3.42
C ARG A 268 18.79 21.59 3.61
N GLN A 269 18.23 22.54 2.88
CA GLN A 269 16.80 22.84 2.92
C GLN A 269 15.98 21.66 2.37
N GLN A 270 16.34 21.11 1.21
CA GLN A 270 15.65 19.97 0.60
C GLN A 270 15.75 18.71 1.47
N GLN A 271 16.93 18.44 2.04
CA GLN A 271 17.10 17.39 3.05
C GLN A 271 16.20 17.60 4.27
N GLY A 272 16.07 18.88 4.69
CA GLY A 272 15.17 19.29 5.78
C GLY A 272 13.71 18.98 5.50
N TRP A 273 13.24 19.23 4.28
CA TRP A 273 11.86 18.91 3.87
C TRP A 273 11.59 17.40 3.92
N LEU A 274 12.51 16.57 3.37
CA LEU A 274 12.38 15.11 3.43
C LEU A 274 12.34 14.59 4.88
N LYS A 275 13.26 15.05 5.71
CA LYS A 275 13.33 14.62 7.12
C LYS A 275 12.08 15.04 7.90
N ARG A 276 11.61 16.27 7.69
CA ARG A 276 10.39 16.77 8.35
C ARG A 276 9.15 16.02 7.89
N ALA A 277 8.97 15.83 6.58
CA ALA A 277 7.86 15.04 6.05
C ALA A 277 7.87 13.61 6.58
N ALA A 278 9.05 12.98 6.68
CA ALA A 278 9.21 11.63 7.21
C ALA A 278 8.84 11.54 8.69
N ALA A 279 9.24 12.52 9.51
CA ALA A 279 8.89 12.58 10.93
C ALA A 279 7.37 12.76 11.13
N GLU A 280 6.74 13.63 10.33
CA GLU A 280 5.29 13.83 10.37
C GLU A 280 4.54 12.57 9.88
N ALA A 281 5.03 11.89 8.84
CA ALA A 281 4.48 10.61 8.37
C ALA A 281 4.59 9.49 9.41
N SER A 282 5.68 9.46 10.19
CA SER A 282 5.80 8.53 11.32
C SER A 282 4.70 8.76 12.34
N THR A 283 4.46 10.02 12.71
CA THR A 283 3.37 10.38 13.64
C THR A 283 2.00 9.98 13.09
N ASP A 284 1.74 10.24 11.81
CA ASP A 284 0.52 9.84 11.11
C ASP A 284 0.34 8.31 11.13
N SER A 285 1.39 7.54 10.82
CA SER A 285 1.33 6.08 10.84
C SER A 285 0.92 5.52 12.21
N LEU A 286 1.38 6.15 13.28
CA LEU A 286 1.05 5.74 14.66
C LEU A 286 -0.39 6.09 15.06
N ALA A 287 -1.02 7.06 14.41
CA ALA A 287 -2.43 7.36 14.58
C ALA A 287 -3.32 6.32 13.89
N LEU A 288 -2.79 5.64 12.86
CA LEU A 288 -3.49 4.61 12.09
C LEU A 288 -3.36 3.19 12.67
N LEU A 289 -2.58 3.01 13.75
CA LEU A 289 -2.42 1.72 14.42
C LEU A 289 -3.73 1.24 15.07
N GLY A 290 -3.98 -0.06 15.02
CA GLY A 290 -5.20 -0.67 15.53
C GLY A 290 -6.27 -0.86 14.45
N GLY A 291 -7.54 -0.91 14.86
CA GLY A 291 -8.66 -1.09 13.93
C GLY A 291 -8.80 -2.52 13.39
N ASP A 292 -8.31 -3.53 14.12
CA ASP A 292 -8.40 -4.92 13.73
C ASP A 292 -9.85 -5.45 13.79
N GLU A 293 -10.70 -4.93 14.70
CA GLU A 293 -12.08 -5.40 14.86
C GLU A 293 -12.95 -5.23 13.60
N PRO A 294 -12.97 -4.07 12.92
CA PRO A 294 -13.72 -3.92 11.66
C PRO A 294 -13.17 -4.82 10.54
N LEU A 295 -11.85 -4.95 10.42
CA LEU A 295 -11.21 -5.82 9.44
C LEU A 295 -11.54 -7.30 9.71
N LEU A 296 -11.54 -7.70 10.98
CA LEU A 296 -11.94 -9.05 11.37
C LEU A 296 -13.41 -9.30 11.07
N ALA A 297 -14.31 -8.35 11.33
CA ALA A 297 -15.72 -8.47 10.97
C ALA A 297 -15.91 -8.65 9.46
N GLN A 298 -15.18 -7.89 8.66
CA GLN A 298 -15.18 -8.01 7.20
C GLN A 298 -14.61 -9.36 6.75
N SER A 299 -13.48 -9.82 7.30
CA SER A 299 -12.90 -11.12 6.94
C SER A 299 -13.83 -12.29 7.33
N CYS A 300 -14.56 -12.19 8.45
CA CYS A 300 -15.59 -13.18 8.81
C CYS A 300 -16.72 -13.25 7.78
N SER A 301 -17.12 -12.13 7.20
CA SER A 301 -18.10 -12.12 6.11
C SER A 301 -17.57 -12.82 4.85
N GLN A 302 -16.24 -12.85 4.67
CA GLN A 302 -15.55 -13.53 3.56
C GLN A 302 -15.20 -15.00 3.85
N GLY A 303 -15.51 -15.51 5.05
CA GLY A 303 -15.29 -16.91 5.40
C GLY A 303 -14.28 -17.17 6.51
N ALA A 304 -13.62 -16.14 7.05
CA ALA A 304 -12.69 -16.29 8.16
C ALA A 304 -13.36 -16.90 9.40
N ARG A 305 -12.63 -17.77 10.07
CA ARG A 305 -12.99 -18.44 11.33
C ARG A 305 -11.95 -18.04 12.38
N PRO A 306 -12.17 -16.96 13.12
CA PRO A 306 -11.20 -16.52 14.12
C PRO A 306 -11.23 -17.39 15.37
N THR A 307 -10.06 -17.61 15.94
CA THR A 307 -9.89 -18.22 17.26
C THR A 307 -8.77 -17.53 18.03
N PHE A 308 -8.66 -17.87 19.32
CA PHE A 308 -7.59 -17.41 20.21
C PHE A 308 -6.74 -18.59 20.65
N ALA A 309 -5.42 -18.46 20.51
CA ALA A 309 -4.48 -19.33 21.19
C ALA A 309 -4.60 -19.12 22.71
N SER A 310 -4.54 -20.21 23.45
CA SER A 310 -4.52 -20.20 24.91
C SER A 310 -3.18 -19.62 25.45
N ARG A 311 -3.13 -19.30 26.72
CA ARG A 311 -1.85 -18.92 27.37
C ARG A 311 -0.81 -20.04 27.28
N HIS A 312 -1.25 -21.29 27.33
CA HIS A 312 -0.38 -22.45 27.18
C HIS A 312 0.23 -22.51 25.77
N ASP A 313 -0.59 -22.35 24.72
CA ASP A 313 -0.15 -22.35 23.32
C ASP A 313 0.88 -21.24 23.06
N ILE A 314 0.60 -20.03 23.56
CA ILE A 314 1.54 -18.91 23.44
C ILE A 314 2.86 -19.22 24.15
N ALA A 315 2.83 -19.80 25.36
CA ALA A 315 4.05 -20.16 26.07
C ALA A 315 4.85 -21.25 25.34
N LEU A 316 4.20 -22.18 24.64
CA LEU A 316 4.86 -23.16 23.78
C LEU A 316 5.53 -22.47 22.58
N LEU A 317 4.87 -21.51 21.93
CA LEU A 317 5.45 -20.72 20.85
C LEU A 317 6.67 -19.95 21.33
N GLU A 318 6.57 -19.22 22.46
CA GLU A 318 7.68 -18.49 23.08
C GLU A 318 8.89 -19.38 23.38
N LYS A 319 8.62 -20.58 23.93
CA LYS A 319 9.68 -21.57 24.21
C LYS A 319 10.36 -22.01 22.91
N THR A 320 9.59 -22.25 21.85
CA THR A 320 10.07 -22.70 20.55
C THR A 320 10.91 -21.65 19.85
N PHE A 321 10.64 -20.36 20.07
CA PHE A 321 11.42 -19.26 19.47
C PHE A 321 12.73 -18.93 20.21
N LYS A 322 13.02 -19.52 21.37
CA LYS A 322 14.27 -19.25 22.11
C LYS A 322 15.55 -19.40 21.26
N PRO A 323 15.71 -20.41 20.38
CA PRO A 323 16.89 -20.50 19.53
C PRO A 323 17.05 -19.34 18.56
N VAL A 324 15.94 -18.76 18.08
CA VAL A 324 15.94 -17.57 17.22
C VAL A 324 16.51 -16.38 17.99
N TYR A 325 16.01 -16.12 19.20
CA TYR A 325 16.54 -15.08 20.10
C TYR A 325 18.03 -15.29 20.40
N THR A 326 18.43 -16.50 20.81
CA THR A 326 19.85 -16.82 21.06
C THR A 326 20.74 -16.49 19.87
N ARG A 327 20.26 -16.66 18.63
CA ARG A 327 21.02 -16.35 17.43
C ARG A 327 21.10 -14.84 17.18
N ILE A 328 19.97 -14.11 17.16
CA ILE A 328 19.95 -12.70 16.83
C ILE A 328 20.62 -11.83 17.92
N GLU A 329 20.60 -12.28 19.17
CA GLU A 329 21.26 -11.63 20.30
C GLU A 329 22.78 -11.82 20.34
N ARG A 330 23.36 -12.59 19.41
CA ARG A 330 24.82 -12.59 19.21
C ARG A 330 25.32 -11.22 18.77
N ASP A 331 24.51 -10.49 18.02
CA ASP A 331 24.78 -9.08 17.74
C ASP A 331 24.48 -8.23 18.97
N PRO A 332 25.45 -7.49 19.54
CA PRO A 332 25.23 -6.70 20.76
C PRO A 332 24.21 -5.58 20.60
N ARG A 333 24.07 -5.01 19.38
CA ARG A 333 23.10 -3.94 19.09
C ARG A 333 21.69 -4.51 19.08
N THR A 334 21.48 -5.63 18.43
CA THR A 334 20.19 -6.35 18.42
C THR A 334 19.78 -6.74 19.83
N ARG A 335 20.69 -7.33 20.62
CA ARG A 335 20.44 -7.65 22.04
C ARG A 335 20.00 -6.42 22.85
N SER A 336 20.71 -5.30 22.69
CA SER A 336 20.36 -4.05 23.39
C SER A 336 19.00 -3.49 22.96
N LEU A 337 18.63 -3.64 21.69
CA LEU A 337 17.32 -3.23 21.17
C LEU A 337 16.20 -4.12 21.70
N ILE A 338 16.40 -5.45 21.73
CA ILE A 338 15.46 -6.42 22.32
C ILE A 338 15.20 -6.07 23.78
N ALA A 339 16.27 -5.94 24.59
CA ALA A 339 16.13 -5.58 26.00
C ALA A 339 15.42 -4.24 26.21
N SER A 340 15.66 -3.26 25.34
CA SER A 340 14.96 -1.97 25.39
C SER A 340 13.47 -2.12 25.06
N ILE A 341 13.09 -2.95 24.09
CA ILE A 341 11.68 -3.23 23.75
C ILE A 341 11.00 -3.98 24.89
N GLU A 342 11.66 -4.97 25.49
CA GLU A 342 11.14 -5.71 26.65
C GLU A 342 10.87 -4.77 27.84
N ALA A 343 11.76 -3.84 28.10
CA ALA A 343 11.56 -2.83 29.15
C ALA A 343 10.32 -1.95 28.86
N VAL A 344 10.12 -1.53 27.61
CA VAL A 344 8.91 -0.79 27.20
C VAL A 344 7.67 -1.67 27.35
N LYS A 345 7.76 -2.96 26.96
CA LYS A 345 6.64 -3.93 27.04
C LYS A 345 6.07 -4.07 28.45
N GLN A 346 6.93 -4.02 29.48
CA GLN A 346 6.51 -4.09 30.87
C GLN A 346 5.65 -2.88 31.32
N SER A 347 5.81 -1.72 30.67
CA SER A 347 5.09 -0.48 31.00
C SER A 347 3.79 -0.31 30.21
N VAL A 348 3.54 -1.14 29.19
CA VAL A 348 2.41 -0.99 28.26
C VAL A 348 1.30 -1.99 28.57
N LYS A 349 0.05 -1.50 28.56
CA LYS A 349 -1.14 -2.36 28.68
C LYS A 349 -1.74 -2.61 27.29
N PRO A 350 -1.66 -3.85 26.76
CA PRO A 350 -2.24 -4.15 25.46
C PRO A 350 -3.76 -4.15 25.53
N LYS A 351 -4.41 -3.57 24.50
CA LYS A 351 -5.85 -3.73 24.29
C LYS A 351 -6.08 -5.13 23.70
N ARG A 352 -6.99 -5.88 24.31
CA ARG A 352 -7.40 -7.19 23.77
C ARG A 352 -8.29 -7.01 22.55
N LEU A 353 -8.01 -7.77 21.49
CA LEU A 353 -8.89 -7.88 20.34
C LEU A 353 -10.20 -8.56 20.76
N THR A 354 -11.32 -8.02 20.31
CA THR A 354 -12.64 -8.62 20.52
C THR A 354 -13.13 -9.24 19.23
N VAL A 355 -13.58 -10.51 19.30
CA VAL A 355 -14.22 -11.15 18.14
C VAL A 355 -15.60 -10.55 17.91
N PRO A 356 -15.85 -9.90 16.77
CA PRO A 356 -17.16 -9.31 16.46
C PRO A 356 -18.29 -10.34 16.46
N ALA A 357 -19.51 -9.92 16.77
CA ALA A 357 -20.69 -10.79 16.78
C ALA A 357 -20.94 -11.45 15.41
N THR A 358 -20.61 -10.75 14.31
CA THR A 358 -20.69 -11.26 12.94
C THR A 358 -19.83 -12.49 12.69
N CYS A 359 -18.76 -12.66 13.44
CA CYS A 359 -17.91 -13.85 13.39
C CYS A 359 -18.54 -15.06 14.12
N ARG A 360 -19.39 -14.82 15.12
CA ARG A 360 -20.06 -15.86 15.93
C ARG A 360 -21.30 -16.41 15.25
N ALA A 361 -21.99 -15.60 14.44
CA ALA A 361 -23.25 -15.97 13.81
C ALA A 361 -23.12 -17.07 12.74
N LYS A 362 -21.93 -17.37 12.25
CA LYS A 362 -21.70 -18.42 11.23
C LYS A 362 -21.44 -19.81 11.77
N THR A 363 -21.30 -20.01 13.08
CA THR A 363 -21.14 -21.35 13.68
C THR A 363 -22.47 -22.08 13.84
N ALA A 364 -23.60 -21.42 13.62
CA ALA A 364 -24.96 -21.97 13.81
C ALA A 364 -25.81 -22.01 12.54
N VAL A 365 -25.28 -21.65 11.39
CA VAL A 365 -25.98 -21.90 10.12
C VAL A 365 -25.59 -23.29 9.65
N THR A 366 -26.34 -24.26 10.15
CA THR A 366 -26.65 -25.53 9.48
C THR A 366 -26.51 -25.36 7.98
N GLN A 367 -25.90 -26.35 7.31
CA GLN A 367 -26.00 -26.61 5.89
C GLN A 367 -27.47 -26.52 5.42
N SER A 368 -27.95 -25.30 5.26
CA SER A 368 -29.10 -25.07 4.38
C SER A 368 -28.51 -25.11 2.98
N ALA A 369 -28.94 -26.11 2.23
CA ALA A 369 -28.58 -26.35 0.85
C ALA A 369 -28.48 -25.02 0.11
N ALA A 370 -27.23 -24.63 -0.23
CA ALA A 370 -27.01 -23.65 -1.23
C ALA A 370 -27.57 -24.23 -2.51
N THR A 371 -28.80 -23.88 -2.84
CA THR A 371 -29.30 -23.96 -4.22
C THR A 371 -28.21 -23.29 -5.03
N SER A 372 -27.53 -24.06 -5.87
CA SER A 372 -26.51 -23.57 -6.80
C SER A 372 -27.26 -22.69 -7.81
N GLN A 373 -27.40 -21.41 -7.45
CA GLN A 373 -27.99 -20.45 -8.36
C GLN A 373 -26.98 -20.27 -9.49
N ARG A 374 -27.37 -20.77 -10.66
CA ARG A 374 -26.56 -20.65 -11.86
C ARG A 374 -26.40 -19.17 -12.18
N PHE A 375 -25.18 -18.69 -12.45
CA PHE A 375 -24.95 -17.29 -12.81
C PHE A 375 -25.89 -16.89 -13.95
N PRO A 376 -26.68 -15.81 -13.79
CA PRO A 376 -27.71 -15.44 -14.75
C PRO A 376 -27.09 -14.78 -15.97
N HIS A 377 -26.91 -15.54 -17.04
CA HIS A 377 -26.49 -15.03 -18.34
C HIS A 377 -27.51 -14.03 -18.88
N GLY A 378 -27.07 -13.08 -19.71
CA GLY A 378 -27.91 -12.09 -20.32
C GLY A 378 -27.27 -10.73 -20.49
N VAL A 379 -28.08 -9.76 -20.88
CA VAL A 379 -27.69 -8.36 -21.03
C VAL A 379 -28.21 -7.55 -19.88
N TYR A 380 -27.35 -6.78 -19.26
CA TYR A 380 -27.64 -5.96 -18.09
C TYR A 380 -27.28 -4.51 -18.35
N ARG A 381 -28.06 -3.60 -17.77
CA ARG A 381 -27.83 -2.16 -17.92
C ARG A 381 -27.93 -1.45 -16.58
N PHE A 382 -27.03 -0.49 -16.35
CA PHE A 382 -27.17 0.51 -15.31
C PHE A 382 -26.59 1.86 -15.76
N SER A 383 -26.98 2.93 -15.11
CA SER A 383 -26.47 4.27 -15.38
C SER A 383 -25.82 4.86 -14.16
N MET A 384 -24.71 5.56 -14.33
CA MET A 384 -24.06 6.34 -13.30
C MET A 384 -24.11 7.84 -13.62
N ASN A 385 -24.55 8.62 -12.66
CA ASN A 385 -24.51 10.06 -12.70
C ASN A 385 -23.56 10.61 -11.62
N ARG A 386 -23.28 11.92 -11.68
CA ARG A 386 -22.39 12.59 -10.74
C ARG A 386 -22.76 12.39 -9.26
N ALA A 387 -24.05 12.42 -8.94
CA ALA A 387 -24.53 12.24 -7.57
C ALA A 387 -24.29 10.81 -7.05
N ASP A 388 -24.39 9.81 -7.92
CA ASP A 388 -24.10 8.42 -7.57
C ASP A 388 -22.62 8.23 -7.22
N ILE A 389 -21.74 8.85 -8.00
CA ILE A 389 -20.30 8.78 -7.81
C ILE A 389 -19.91 9.47 -6.50
N LEU A 390 -20.35 10.70 -6.27
CA LEU A 390 -20.05 11.44 -5.05
C LEU A 390 -20.64 10.79 -3.78
N ARG A 391 -21.74 10.05 -3.91
CA ARG A 391 -22.29 9.26 -2.80
C ARG A 391 -21.40 8.06 -2.48
N ALA A 392 -20.79 7.43 -3.49
CA ALA A 392 -19.91 6.28 -3.32
C ALA A 392 -18.50 6.70 -2.91
N LEU A 393 -18.01 7.82 -3.45
CA LEU A 393 -16.69 8.39 -3.20
C LEU A 393 -16.80 9.93 -3.12
N PRO A 394 -17.02 10.50 -1.91
CA PRO A 394 -17.17 11.95 -1.73
C PRO A 394 -15.97 12.79 -2.19
N THR A 395 -14.81 12.17 -2.29
CA THR A 395 -13.54 12.79 -2.70
C THR A 395 -13.17 12.56 -4.17
N ALA A 396 -14.10 12.01 -4.97
CA ALA A 396 -13.86 11.73 -6.39
C ALA A 396 -13.46 13.02 -7.13
N SER A 397 -12.36 12.96 -7.87
CA SER A 397 -11.91 14.05 -8.72
C SER A 397 -12.78 14.17 -9.98
N GLU A 398 -12.69 15.30 -10.68
CA GLU A 398 -13.35 15.45 -11.99
C GLU A 398 -12.86 14.42 -13.01
N GLN A 399 -11.60 13.98 -12.91
CA GLN A 399 -11.05 12.93 -13.77
C GLN A 399 -11.65 11.57 -13.45
N ASP A 400 -11.80 11.23 -12.15
CA ASP A 400 -12.47 9.99 -11.73
C ASP A 400 -13.92 9.96 -12.22
N MET A 401 -14.61 11.10 -12.11
CA MET A 401 -15.99 11.22 -12.58
C MET A 401 -16.13 11.03 -14.09
N ARG A 402 -15.25 11.63 -14.89
CA ARG A 402 -15.28 11.47 -16.36
C ARG A 402 -15.16 10.02 -16.79
N ASN A 403 -14.33 9.24 -16.12
CA ASN A 403 -14.06 7.84 -16.49
C ASN A 403 -15.24 6.90 -16.20
N VAL A 404 -16.19 7.28 -15.34
CA VAL A 404 -17.25 6.39 -14.86
C VAL A 404 -18.68 6.93 -15.03
N LEU A 405 -18.84 8.14 -15.58
CA LEU A 405 -20.16 8.67 -15.95
C LEU A 405 -20.72 7.93 -17.17
N GLY A 406 -22.03 7.73 -17.22
CA GLY A 406 -22.72 7.26 -18.40
C GLY A 406 -23.58 6.03 -18.18
N VAL A 407 -23.93 5.38 -19.28
CA VAL A 407 -24.75 4.17 -19.33
C VAL A 407 -23.87 2.98 -19.65
N PHE A 408 -23.88 2.01 -18.77
CA PHE A 408 -23.12 0.76 -18.93
C PHE A 408 -24.05 -0.36 -19.38
N THR A 409 -23.65 -1.06 -20.42
CA THR A 409 -24.31 -2.28 -20.90
C THR A 409 -23.33 -3.44 -20.81
N TRP A 410 -23.69 -4.45 -20.05
CA TRP A 410 -22.89 -5.65 -19.83
C TRP A 410 -23.56 -6.85 -20.42
N THR A 411 -22.82 -7.63 -21.19
CA THR A 411 -23.31 -8.89 -21.77
C THR A 411 -22.50 -10.05 -21.23
N PHE A 412 -23.17 -11.02 -20.62
CA PHE A 412 -22.58 -12.25 -20.11
C PHE A 412 -23.11 -13.42 -20.95
N LYS A 413 -22.24 -14.06 -21.69
CA LYS A 413 -22.60 -15.19 -22.56
C LYS A 413 -21.44 -16.19 -22.63
N ASP A 414 -21.68 -17.45 -22.33
CA ASP A 414 -20.78 -18.59 -22.54
C ASP A 414 -19.34 -18.35 -22.08
N GLY A 415 -19.20 -17.83 -20.85
CA GLY A 415 -17.88 -17.52 -20.24
C GLY A 415 -17.19 -16.29 -20.82
N THR A 416 -17.88 -15.55 -21.69
CA THR A 416 -17.39 -14.28 -22.24
C THR A 416 -18.20 -13.12 -21.66
N VAL A 417 -17.49 -12.05 -21.29
CA VAL A 417 -18.09 -10.79 -20.86
C VAL A 417 -17.67 -9.67 -21.80
N THR A 418 -18.64 -8.85 -22.17
CA THR A 418 -18.38 -7.58 -22.86
C THR A 418 -19.04 -6.45 -22.09
N MET A 419 -18.38 -5.31 -22.01
CA MET A 419 -18.92 -4.09 -21.45
C MET A 419 -18.84 -2.98 -22.49
N HIS A 420 -19.93 -2.26 -22.60
CA HIS A 420 -20.02 -1.05 -23.40
C HIS A 420 -20.45 0.09 -22.47
N GLN A 421 -19.62 1.11 -22.35
CA GLN A 421 -19.93 2.36 -21.68
C GLN A 421 -20.24 3.43 -22.72
N ARG A 422 -21.46 3.93 -22.68
CA ARG A 422 -21.86 5.08 -23.45
C ARG A 422 -21.83 6.32 -22.56
N ALA A 423 -20.91 7.21 -22.84
CA ALA A 423 -20.72 8.46 -22.10
C ALA A 423 -20.42 9.61 -23.06
N ASP A 424 -20.68 10.84 -22.62
CA ASP A 424 -20.33 12.02 -23.40
C ASP A 424 -18.80 12.25 -23.43
N TYR A 425 -18.09 11.72 -22.42
CA TYR A 425 -16.63 11.75 -22.31
C TYR A 425 -16.16 10.69 -21.28
N PRO A 426 -15.19 9.79 -21.60
CA PRO A 426 -14.59 9.59 -22.93
C PRO A 426 -15.58 9.01 -23.93
N PRO A 427 -15.29 9.08 -25.26
CA PRO A 427 -16.14 8.46 -26.25
C PRO A 427 -16.25 6.96 -25.98
N ASP A 428 -17.35 6.39 -26.42
CA ASP A 428 -17.76 5.00 -26.22
C ASP A 428 -16.62 4.01 -25.96
N THR A 429 -16.61 3.41 -24.77
CA THR A 429 -15.59 2.46 -24.36
C THR A 429 -16.12 1.03 -24.44
N HIS A 430 -15.34 0.14 -25.04
CA HIS A 430 -15.66 -1.28 -25.17
C HIS A 430 -14.61 -2.12 -24.49
N TRP A 431 -15.03 -2.93 -23.53
CA TRP A 431 -14.16 -3.90 -22.86
C TRP A 431 -14.61 -5.31 -23.17
N LYS A 432 -13.64 -6.23 -23.26
CA LYS A 432 -13.92 -7.64 -23.50
C LYS A 432 -13.02 -8.49 -22.62
N GLY A 433 -13.60 -9.55 -22.07
CA GLY A 433 -12.88 -10.50 -21.24
C GLY A 433 -13.54 -11.87 -21.19
N ARG A 434 -12.88 -12.79 -20.53
CA ARG A 434 -13.44 -14.08 -20.14
C ARG A 434 -13.74 -14.09 -18.66
N TYR A 435 -14.78 -14.79 -18.23
CA TYR A 435 -15.11 -14.93 -16.82
C TYR A 435 -15.33 -16.38 -16.42
N THR A 436 -15.09 -16.65 -15.16
CA THR A 436 -15.46 -17.87 -14.46
C THR A 436 -16.32 -17.53 -13.27
N VAL A 437 -17.18 -18.45 -12.86
CA VAL A 437 -18.05 -18.30 -11.69
C VAL A 437 -17.85 -19.52 -10.79
N ASP A 438 -17.53 -19.25 -9.53
CA ASP A 438 -17.39 -20.25 -8.48
C ASP A 438 -18.29 -19.82 -7.31
N GLY A 439 -19.45 -20.48 -7.18
CA GLY A 439 -20.49 -20.06 -6.25
C GLY A 439 -20.97 -18.64 -6.53
N ASN A 440 -20.77 -17.72 -5.59
CA ASN A 440 -21.08 -16.31 -5.74
C ASN A 440 -19.86 -15.44 -6.10
N LEU A 441 -18.73 -16.04 -6.45
CA LEU A 441 -17.54 -15.34 -6.90
C LEU A 441 -17.46 -15.37 -8.43
N PHE A 442 -17.49 -14.19 -9.03
CA PHE A 442 -17.28 -13.94 -10.45
C PHE A 442 -15.85 -13.44 -10.63
N THR A 443 -15.07 -14.11 -11.45
CA THR A 443 -13.70 -13.70 -11.79
C THR A 443 -13.65 -13.38 -13.26
N VAL A 444 -13.24 -12.16 -13.62
CA VAL A 444 -13.06 -11.74 -14.99
C VAL A 444 -11.59 -11.54 -15.32
N HIS A 445 -11.19 -12.02 -16.50
CA HIS A 445 -9.88 -11.81 -17.11
C HIS A 445 -10.08 -10.93 -18.34
N TRP A 446 -9.65 -9.68 -18.24
CA TRP A 446 -9.77 -8.73 -19.34
C TRP A 446 -8.76 -9.03 -20.44
N SER A 447 -9.21 -9.04 -21.68
CA SER A 447 -8.35 -9.20 -22.88
C SER A 447 -8.22 -7.92 -23.69
N GLN A 448 -9.17 -7.00 -23.53
CA GLN A 448 -9.19 -5.68 -24.17
C GLN A 448 -9.77 -4.68 -23.18
N CYS A 449 -8.89 -3.96 -22.50
CA CYS A 449 -9.23 -2.89 -21.56
C CYS A 449 -7.99 -2.06 -21.28
N GLU A 450 -8.02 -0.78 -21.65
CA GLU A 450 -6.93 0.13 -21.37
C GLU A 450 -7.03 0.62 -19.91
N GLY A 451 -5.94 0.41 -19.13
CA GLY A 451 -5.87 0.84 -17.73
C GLY A 451 -6.61 -0.04 -16.72
N CYS A 452 -7.23 -1.18 -17.14
CA CYS A 452 -7.86 -2.11 -16.21
C CYS A 452 -6.86 -3.09 -15.58
N PRO A 453 -7.12 -3.59 -14.37
CA PRO A 453 -6.42 -4.76 -13.86
C PRO A 453 -6.72 -5.96 -14.77
N LEU A 454 -5.68 -6.75 -15.08
CA LEU A 454 -5.82 -7.94 -15.94
C LEU A 454 -6.83 -8.95 -15.40
N VAL A 455 -7.03 -8.99 -14.08
CA VAL A 455 -7.97 -9.89 -13.40
C VAL A 455 -8.74 -9.13 -12.32
N GLU A 456 -10.07 -9.25 -12.37
CA GLU A 456 -10.96 -8.70 -11.34
C GLU A 456 -11.81 -9.80 -10.73
N LYS A 457 -12.03 -9.71 -9.42
CA LYS A 457 -12.87 -10.65 -8.65
C LYS A 457 -14.02 -9.89 -8.00
N VAL A 458 -15.23 -10.30 -8.30
CA VAL A 458 -16.46 -9.62 -7.89
C VAL A 458 -17.43 -10.63 -7.29
N ARG A 459 -18.06 -10.30 -6.18
CA ARG A 459 -19.18 -11.10 -5.63
C ARG A 459 -20.48 -10.68 -6.29
N TRP A 460 -21.34 -11.65 -6.55
CA TRP A 460 -22.63 -11.39 -7.17
C TRP A 460 -23.78 -12.00 -6.39
N THR A 461 -24.94 -11.38 -6.51
CA THR A 461 -26.24 -11.93 -6.15
C THR A 461 -27.26 -11.52 -7.20
N PHE A 462 -28.29 -12.32 -7.39
CA PHE A 462 -29.36 -12.06 -8.35
C PHE A 462 -30.71 -12.25 -7.68
N ASP A 463 -31.57 -11.25 -7.76
CA ASP A 463 -32.90 -11.22 -7.12
C ASP A 463 -34.04 -11.67 -8.04
N GLY A 464 -33.72 -12.24 -9.22
CA GLY A 464 -34.67 -12.62 -10.26
C GLY A 464 -34.86 -11.54 -11.32
N ARG A 465 -34.50 -10.28 -11.05
CA ARG A 465 -34.66 -9.13 -11.95
C ARG A 465 -33.36 -8.37 -12.18
N ALA A 466 -32.57 -8.23 -11.16
CA ALA A 466 -31.34 -7.45 -11.20
C ALA A 466 -30.14 -8.24 -10.65
N LEU A 467 -28.98 -7.97 -11.22
CA LEU A 467 -27.68 -8.45 -10.79
C LEU A 467 -27.05 -7.39 -9.88
N HIS A 468 -26.67 -7.81 -8.67
CA HIS A 468 -25.94 -6.97 -7.71
C HIS A 468 -24.51 -7.44 -7.67
N MET A 469 -23.58 -6.56 -7.97
CA MET A 469 -22.16 -6.85 -8.03
C MET A 469 -21.42 -6.02 -6.98
N HIS A 470 -20.46 -6.66 -6.28
CA HIS A 470 -19.63 -6.01 -5.28
C HIS A 470 -18.20 -6.48 -5.46
N THR A 471 -17.23 -5.59 -5.46
CA THR A 471 -15.82 -6.00 -5.51
C THR A 471 -15.50 -6.93 -4.36
N ALA A 472 -14.79 -8.01 -4.66
CA ALA A 472 -14.25 -8.90 -3.64
C ALA A 472 -13.08 -8.24 -2.88
N SER A 473 -12.41 -7.27 -3.52
CA SER A 473 -11.28 -6.50 -2.96
C SER A 473 -11.35 -5.09 -3.54
N PRO A 474 -11.94 -4.10 -2.83
CA PRO A 474 -12.07 -2.75 -3.35
C PRO A 474 -10.71 -2.07 -3.50
N ARG A 475 -10.37 -1.67 -4.71
CA ARG A 475 -9.32 -0.70 -5.01
C ARG A 475 -9.97 0.68 -5.23
N PRO A 476 -9.27 1.81 -5.04
CA PRO A 476 -9.86 3.13 -5.27
C PRO A 476 -10.54 3.28 -6.64
N GLY A 477 -9.96 2.72 -7.72
CA GLY A 477 -10.56 2.71 -9.06
C GLY A 477 -11.75 1.76 -9.22
N ASP A 478 -11.75 0.61 -8.53
CA ASP A 478 -12.79 -0.42 -8.60
C ASP A 478 -14.07 0.01 -7.85
N ILE A 479 -13.95 0.90 -6.86
CA ILE A 479 -15.08 1.40 -6.07
C ILE A 479 -16.13 2.03 -6.96
N LEU A 480 -15.71 2.70 -8.03
CA LEU A 480 -16.62 3.40 -8.92
C LEU A 480 -17.26 2.48 -9.96
N THR A 481 -16.62 1.37 -10.34
CA THR A 481 -17.15 0.45 -11.36
C THR A 481 -18.11 -0.60 -10.78
N TRP A 482 -17.77 -1.18 -9.62
CA TRP A 482 -18.48 -2.34 -9.07
C TRP A 482 -19.26 -2.06 -7.78
N ASN A 483 -18.84 -1.08 -6.99
CA ASN A 483 -19.41 -0.79 -5.66
C ASN A 483 -20.49 0.29 -5.66
N VAL A 484 -20.87 0.82 -6.81
CA VAL A 484 -22.07 1.66 -6.86
C VAL A 484 -23.24 0.76 -6.53
N LYS A 485 -23.88 1.01 -5.39
CA LYS A 485 -25.03 0.23 -4.88
C LYS A 485 -26.27 0.38 -5.78
N LYS A 486 -26.08 0.23 -7.09
CA LYS A 486 -27.16 0.24 -8.07
C LYS A 486 -27.30 -1.15 -8.66
N PRO A 487 -28.50 -1.69 -8.70
CA PRO A 487 -28.78 -2.97 -9.35
C PRO A 487 -28.58 -2.84 -10.86
N TRP A 488 -27.98 -3.85 -11.46
CA TRP A 488 -27.86 -3.99 -12.89
C TRP A 488 -29.12 -4.67 -13.43
N VAL A 489 -29.97 -3.91 -14.03
CA VAL A 489 -31.28 -4.41 -14.50
C VAL A 489 -31.09 -5.27 -15.74
N LYS A 490 -31.64 -6.49 -15.75
CA LYS A 490 -31.63 -7.37 -16.90
C LYS A 490 -32.52 -6.79 -18.00
N ILE A 491 -32.00 -6.71 -19.22
CA ILE A 491 -32.70 -6.14 -20.38
C ILE A 491 -32.74 -7.09 -21.57
N GLY A 492 -32.07 -8.24 -21.50
CA GLY A 492 -32.06 -9.26 -22.51
C GLY A 492 -31.40 -10.57 -22.08
#